data_e7beeb53e1ee9947e19ef29257d8d5ff
#
_entry.id   e7beeb53e1ee9947e19ef29257d8d5ff
#
_cell.length_a   1.000
_cell.length_b   1.000
_cell.length_c   1.000
_cell.angle_alpha   90.00
_cell.angle_beta   90.00
_cell.angle_gamma   90.00
#
_symmetry.space_group_name_H-M   'P 1'
#
loop_
_entity.id
_entity.type
_entity.pdbx_description
1 polymer ?
#
loop_
_entity_poly.entity_id
_entity_poly.type
_entity_poly.pdbx_seq_one_letter_code
_entity_poly.pdbx_strand_id
1 'polypeptide(L)'
;MGEVVTGEGYAVGTLDDLGEGPGFRKVRAPLGVTAFGVNAVVIPPGIESGRHFHDEQEELYFVHQGEVEFVFGDGEQRHRLGPGGIARVDPRTVRQIRNVGDDDAIYVCVGGKDGYVGRDGRVPEGEENRARPIAS
;
A
#
# COMPACT_ATOMS: atom_id res chain seq x y z
N MET A 1 17.04 16.41 6.68
CA MET A 1 16.34 15.38 5.91
C MET A 1 17.32 14.66 4.99
N GLY A 2 17.32 13.36 5.00
CA GLY A 2 18.21 12.60 4.17
C GLY A 2 17.78 12.56 2.72
N GLU A 3 18.56 11.91 1.93
CA GLU A 3 18.29 11.62 0.53
C GLU A 3 18.49 10.14 0.30
N VAL A 4 17.91 9.62 -0.78
CA VAL A 4 18.27 8.29 -1.24
C VAL A 4 19.75 8.33 -1.67
N VAL A 5 20.53 7.45 -1.11
CA VAL A 5 21.95 7.34 -1.41
C VAL A 5 22.17 6.12 -2.28
N THR A 6 22.84 6.32 -3.41
CA THR A 6 23.13 5.23 -4.35
C THR A 6 24.61 4.91 -4.37
N GLY A 7 24.91 3.64 -4.55
CA GLY A 7 26.27 3.15 -4.77
C GLY A 7 26.25 2.12 -5.89
N GLU A 8 27.35 1.40 -6.03
CA GLU A 8 27.41 0.36 -7.04
C GLU A 8 26.64 -0.88 -6.58
N GLY A 9 25.50 -1.13 -7.20
CA GLY A 9 24.65 -2.28 -6.90
C GLY A 9 23.68 -2.09 -5.73
N TYR A 10 23.51 -0.84 -5.23
CA TYR A 10 22.56 -0.61 -4.14
C TYR A 10 22.02 0.82 -4.09
N ALA A 11 20.90 0.97 -3.42
CA ALA A 11 20.37 2.28 -3.05
C ALA A 11 19.73 2.15 -1.66
N VAL A 12 19.89 3.15 -0.81
CA VAL A 12 19.32 3.15 0.54
C VAL A 12 18.67 4.49 0.84
N GLY A 13 17.64 4.46 1.66
CA GLY A 13 16.93 5.66 2.10
C GLY A 13 15.91 5.30 3.17
N THR A 14 15.13 6.29 3.58
CA THR A 14 14.03 6.09 4.52
C THR A 14 12.71 6.48 3.86
N LEU A 15 11.61 6.03 4.40
CA LEU A 15 10.30 6.41 3.87
C LEU A 15 10.09 7.93 3.95
N ASP A 16 10.64 8.58 4.97
CA ASP A 16 10.52 10.03 5.11
C ASP A 16 11.29 10.78 4.03
N ASP A 17 12.32 10.18 3.46
CA ASP A 17 13.06 10.76 2.33
C ASP A 17 12.27 10.74 1.02
N LEU A 18 11.19 9.96 0.96
CA LEU A 18 10.43 9.69 -0.26
C LEU A 18 9.13 10.48 -0.35
N GLY A 19 8.82 11.31 0.62
CA GLY A 19 7.63 12.15 0.60
C GLY A 19 7.25 12.68 1.97
N GLU A 20 6.22 13.51 2.00
CA GLU A 20 5.71 14.14 3.20
C GLU A 20 4.19 13.98 3.30
N GLY A 21 3.67 14.00 4.54
CA GLY A 21 2.24 13.95 4.79
C GLY A 21 1.60 12.62 4.38
N PRO A 22 0.27 12.61 4.28
CA PRO A 22 -0.46 11.41 3.87
C PRO A 22 -0.20 11.03 2.42
N GLY A 23 -0.40 9.75 2.10
CA GLY A 23 -0.34 9.25 0.75
C GLY A 23 0.86 8.37 0.46
N PHE A 24 1.17 8.26 -0.81
CA PHE A 24 2.20 7.34 -1.27
C PHE A 24 3.61 7.79 -0.95
N ARG A 25 4.43 6.81 -0.61
CA ARG A 25 5.89 6.89 -0.66
C ARG A 25 6.33 5.98 -1.79
N LYS A 26 6.72 6.56 -2.92
CA LYS A 26 7.18 5.78 -4.07
C LYS A 26 8.54 5.21 -3.73
N VAL A 27 8.65 3.91 -3.64
CA VAL A 27 9.88 3.21 -3.29
C VAL A 27 10.57 2.68 -4.54
N ARG A 28 9.82 2.04 -5.42
CA ARG A 28 10.37 1.38 -6.60
C ARG A 28 11.25 2.30 -7.45
N ALA A 29 10.69 3.40 -7.92
CA ALA A 29 11.40 4.27 -8.86
C ALA A 29 12.60 4.98 -8.23
N PRO A 30 12.48 5.64 -7.07
CA PRO A 30 13.63 6.31 -6.46
C PRO A 30 14.78 5.37 -6.10
N LEU A 31 14.48 4.13 -5.69
CA LEU A 31 15.53 3.16 -5.35
C LEU A 31 16.00 2.34 -6.54
N GLY A 32 15.33 2.45 -7.68
CA GLY A 32 15.73 1.73 -8.88
C GLY A 32 15.38 0.25 -8.88
N VAL A 33 14.35 -0.15 -8.15
CA VAL A 33 13.89 -1.55 -8.17
C VAL A 33 13.26 -1.85 -9.52
N THR A 34 13.70 -2.91 -10.17
CA THR A 34 13.23 -3.28 -11.50
C THR A 34 12.43 -4.57 -11.56
N ALA A 35 12.61 -5.46 -10.59
CA ALA A 35 12.07 -6.81 -10.66
C ALA A 35 10.66 -6.94 -10.07
N PHE A 36 10.22 -5.98 -9.30
CA PHE A 36 8.88 -5.99 -8.67
C PHE A 36 8.44 -4.57 -8.35
N GLY A 37 7.15 -4.42 -8.09
CA GLY A 37 6.62 -3.15 -7.60
C GLY A 37 6.73 -3.08 -6.08
N VAL A 38 7.04 -1.91 -5.56
CA VAL A 38 7.04 -1.68 -4.11
C VAL A 38 6.77 -0.21 -3.83
N ASN A 39 5.83 0.03 -2.93
CA ASN A 39 5.51 1.37 -2.44
C ASN A 39 5.08 1.26 -1.00
N ALA A 40 5.12 2.38 -0.30
CA ALA A 40 4.50 2.49 1.01
C ALA A 40 3.37 3.51 0.96
N VAL A 41 2.48 3.45 1.93
CA VAL A 41 1.37 4.38 2.03
C VAL A 41 1.23 4.80 3.49
N VAL A 42 1.05 6.09 3.69
CA VAL A 42 0.77 6.68 5.00
C VAL A 42 -0.70 7.07 5.03
N ILE A 43 -1.46 6.47 5.94
CA ILE A 43 -2.90 6.74 6.09
C ILE A 43 -3.14 7.37 7.46
N PRO A 44 -3.69 8.60 7.51
CA PRO A 44 -4.08 9.21 8.79
C PRO A 44 -5.22 8.46 9.49
N PRO A 45 -5.39 8.65 10.80
CA PRO A 45 -6.51 8.05 11.51
C PRO A 45 -7.85 8.47 10.90
N GLY A 46 -8.81 7.56 10.85
CA GLY A 46 -10.14 7.83 10.34
C GLY A 46 -10.24 7.91 8.82
N ILE A 47 -9.19 7.56 8.10
CA ILE A 47 -9.16 7.56 6.63
C ILE A 47 -9.10 6.13 6.12
N GLU A 48 -9.74 5.89 5.00
CA GLU A 48 -9.69 4.60 4.29
C GLU A 48 -9.26 4.81 2.85
N SER A 49 -8.65 3.79 2.28
CA SER A 49 -8.32 3.80 0.85
C SER A 49 -9.59 3.55 0.01
N GLY A 50 -9.51 3.79 -1.28
CA GLY A 50 -10.52 3.29 -2.21
C GLY A 50 -10.47 1.76 -2.27
N ARG A 51 -11.53 1.16 -2.79
CA ARG A 51 -11.59 -0.27 -3.09
C ARG A 51 -10.96 -0.49 -4.45
N HIS A 52 -10.07 -1.48 -4.55
CA HIS A 52 -9.45 -1.77 -5.84
C HIS A 52 -9.03 -3.22 -5.95
N PHE A 53 -8.71 -3.62 -7.16
CA PHE A 53 -8.15 -4.94 -7.48
C PHE A 53 -7.18 -4.76 -8.64
N HIS A 54 -6.53 -5.82 -9.04
CA HIS A 54 -5.54 -5.79 -10.13
C HIS A 54 -5.87 -6.83 -11.18
N ASP A 55 -5.41 -6.59 -12.41
CA ASP A 55 -5.61 -7.56 -13.49
C ASP A 55 -4.66 -8.74 -13.37
N GLU A 56 -3.41 -8.50 -13.01
CA GLU A 56 -2.37 -9.53 -13.06
C GLU A 56 -1.53 -9.66 -11.80
N GLN A 57 -1.18 -8.54 -11.14
CA GLN A 57 -0.20 -8.64 -10.06
C GLN A 57 -0.79 -9.14 -8.74
N GLU A 58 -0.05 -10.05 -8.13
CA GLU A 58 -0.27 -10.48 -6.76
C GLU A 58 0.42 -9.47 -5.84
N GLU A 59 -0.17 -9.17 -4.70
CA GLU A 59 0.42 -8.23 -3.76
C GLU A 59 0.59 -8.82 -2.38
N LEU A 60 1.67 -8.39 -1.72
CA LEU A 60 1.92 -8.65 -0.31
C LEU A 60 1.97 -7.32 0.41
N TYR A 61 1.16 -7.18 1.45
CA TYR A 61 1.13 -6.01 2.32
C TYR A 61 1.82 -6.33 3.63
N PHE A 62 2.59 -5.38 4.12
CA PHE A 62 3.27 -5.46 5.42
C PHE A 62 2.96 -4.20 6.21
N VAL A 63 2.35 -4.35 7.38
CA VAL A 63 2.05 -3.21 8.26
C VAL A 63 3.30 -2.87 9.06
N HIS A 64 3.81 -1.67 8.82
CA HIS A 64 5.00 -1.15 9.49
C HIS A 64 4.64 -0.43 10.79
N GLN A 65 3.55 0.33 10.78
CA GLN A 65 3.16 1.18 11.91
C GLN A 65 1.63 1.30 11.95
N GLY A 66 1.08 1.41 13.14
CA GLY A 66 -0.34 1.69 13.34
C GLY A 66 -1.22 0.45 13.28
N GLU A 67 -2.52 0.69 13.31
CA GLU A 67 -3.55 -0.36 13.27
C GLU A 67 -4.42 -0.15 12.04
N VAL A 68 -4.51 -1.15 11.20
CA VAL A 68 -5.34 -1.08 10.01
C VAL A 68 -6.32 -2.24 9.97
N GLU A 69 -7.42 -2.03 9.26
CA GLU A 69 -8.36 -3.08 8.94
C GLU A 69 -8.32 -3.31 7.45
N PHE A 70 -8.01 -4.53 7.06
CA PHE A 70 -8.13 -4.97 5.67
C PHE A 70 -9.55 -5.48 5.44
N VAL A 71 -10.16 -5.00 4.37
CA VAL A 71 -11.51 -5.37 3.98
C VAL A 71 -11.44 -5.99 2.60
N PHE A 72 -11.94 -7.22 2.47
CA PHE A 72 -11.89 -7.96 1.22
C PHE A 72 -13.26 -8.21 0.63
N GLY A 73 -13.31 -8.32 -0.71
CA GLY A 73 -14.52 -8.63 -1.43
C GLY A 73 -15.57 -7.55 -1.31
N ASP A 74 -16.77 -7.90 -0.94
CA ASP A 74 -17.91 -7.00 -0.81
C ASP A 74 -17.99 -6.28 0.56
N GLY A 75 -16.99 -6.49 1.41
CA GLY A 75 -16.92 -5.82 2.71
C GLY A 75 -17.26 -6.70 3.89
N GLU A 76 -17.55 -7.97 3.67
CA GLU A 76 -17.91 -8.90 4.75
C GLU A 76 -16.67 -9.52 5.42
N GLN A 77 -15.56 -9.60 4.72
CA GLN A 77 -14.33 -10.18 5.24
C GLN A 77 -13.41 -9.08 5.74
N ARG A 78 -13.32 -8.95 7.06
CA ARG A 78 -12.55 -7.88 7.70
C ARG A 78 -11.53 -8.46 8.66
N HIS A 79 -10.29 -7.93 8.58
CA HIS A 79 -9.19 -8.40 9.41
C HIS A 79 -8.38 -7.22 9.91
N ARG A 80 -8.25 -7.11 11.23
CA ARG A 80 -7.47 -6.04 11.86
C ARG A 80 -6.04 -6.49 12.07
N LEU A 81 -5.08 -5.70 11.61
CA LEU A 81 -3.65 -5.98 11.72
C LEU A 81 -2.90 -4.78 12.29
N GLY A 82 -2.02 -5.05 13.23
CA GLY A 82 -1.08 -4.09 13.77
C GLY A 82 0.31 -4.28 13.17
N PRO A 83 1.34 -3.61 13.77
CA PRO A 83 2.71 -3.70 13.27
C PRO A 83 3.19 -5.16 13.16
N GLY A 84 3.81 -5.48 12.02
CA GLY A 84 4.21 -6.85 11.72
C GLY A 84 3.13 -7.67 11.02
N GLY A 85 1.91 -7.13 10.87
CA GLY A 85 0.85 -7.82 10.15
C GLY A 85 1.18 -7.94 8.67
N ILE A 86 0.81 -9.07 8.07
CA ILE A 86 1.05 -9.34 6.66
C ILE A 86 -0.22 -9.86 6.00
N ALA A 87 -0.41 -9.50 4.73
CA ALA A 87 -1.56 -9.97 3.95
C ALA A 87 -1.12 -10.22 2.51
N ARG A 88 -1.37 -11.42 2.01
CA ARG A 88 -1.22 -11.72 0.59
C ARG A 88 -2.59 -11.56 -0.06
N VAL A 89 -2.64 -10.90 -1.20
CA VAL A 89 -3.90 -10.65 -1.91
C VAL A 89 -3.75 -11.05 -3.37
N ASP A 90 -4.63 -11.92 -3.84
CA ASP A 90 -4.68 -12.31 -5.25
C ASP A 90 -5.07 -11.11 -6.11
N PRO A 91 -4.67 -11.08 -7.39
CA PRO A 91 -4.93 -9.93 -8.26
C PRO A 91 -6.39 -9.47 -8.25
N ARG A 92 -7.30 -10.39 -8.50
CA ARG A 92 -8.72 -10.05 -8.69
C ARG A 92 -9.53 -9.84 -7.41
N THR A 93 -8.93 -10.08 -6.26
CA THR A 93 -9.60 -9.87 -4.97
C THR A 93 -9.69 -8.37 -4.68
N VAL A 94 -10.89 -7.85 -4.56
CA VAL A 94 -11.09 -6.44 -4.18
C VAL A 94 -10.60 -6.27 -2.75
N ARG A 95 -9.82 -5.22 -2.51
CA ARG A 95 -9.30 -4.88 -1.18
C ARG A 95 -9.46 -3.41 -0.89
N GLN A 96 -9.55 -3.12 0.38
CA GLN A 96 -9.58 -1.78 0.93
C GLN A 96 -8.85 -1.81 2.26
N ILE A 97 -8.15 -0.74 2.58
CA ILE A 97 -7.41 -0.62 3.83
C ILE A 97 -7.92 0.60 4.58
N ARG A 98 -8.25 0.41 5.86
CA ARG A 98 -8.84 1.43 6.72
C ARG A 98 -7.95 1.64 7.92
N ASN A 99 -7.65 2.90 8.25
CA ASN A 99 -6.93 3.18 9.50
C ASN A 99 -7.94 3.26 10.64
N VAL A 100 -7.93 2.26 11.48
CA VAL A 100 -8.85 2.13 12.62
C VAL A 100 -8.15 2.42 13.96
N GLY A 101 -6.91 2.88 13.91
CA GLY A 101 -6.15 3.29 15.09
C GLY A 101 -6.24 4.78 15.35
N ASP A 102 -5.42 5.25 16.29
CA ASP A 102 -5.42 6.65 16.74
C ASP A 102 -4.28 7.46 16.13
N ASP A 103 -3.31 6.81 15.50
CA ASP A 103 -2.14 7.43 14.90
C ASP A 103 -2.06 7.11 13.42
N ASP A 104 -1.14 7.77 12.70
CA ASP A 104 -0.87 7.43 11.31
C ASP A 104 -0.51 5.95 11.19
N ALA A 105 -1.05 5.30 10.18
CA ALA A 105 -0.67 3.94 9.83
C ALA A 105 0.21 3.98 8.59
N ILE A 106 1.18 3.08 8.54
CA ILE A 106 2.10 2.95 7.41
C ILE A 106 2.15 1.47 7.03
N TYR A 107 1.88 1.20 5.76
CA TYR A 107 2.09 -0.15 5.24
C TYR A 107 2.94 -0.11 3.99
N VAL A 108 3.63 -1.21 3.74
CA VAL A 108 4.42 -1.44 2.54
C VAL A 108 3.69 -2.45 1.68
N CYS A 109 3.59 -2.18 0.39
CA CYS A 109 2.97 -3.08 -0.56
C CYS A 109 4.00 -3.49 -1.61
N VAL A 110 4.16 -4.80 -1.80
CA VAL A 110 5.04 -5.37 -2.81
C VAL A 110 4.18 -6.15 -3.79
N GLY A 111 4.37 -5.93 -5.08
CA GLY A 111 3.56 -6.60 -6.08
C GLY A 111 4.33 -7.00 -7.32
N GLY A 112 3.80 -8.00 -8.03
CA GLY A 112 4.40 -8.46 -9.27
C GLY A 112 3.69 -9.69 -9.84
N LYS A 113 4.14 -10.08 -11.01
CA LYS A 113 3.75 -11.32 -11.69
C LYS A 113 4.91 -11.67 -12.62
N ASP A 114 5.76 -12.58 -12.16
CA ASP A 114 6.98 -12.92 -12.91
C ASP A 114 7.84 -11.68 -13.21
N GLY A 115 7.81 -10.71 -12.30
CA GLY A 115 8.50 -9.44 -12.44
C GLY A 115 7.57 -8.26 -12.16
N TYR A 116 8.05 -7.07 -12.46
CA TYR A 116 7.28 -5.84 -12.28
C TYR A 116 6.11 -5.78 -13.26
N VAL A 117 4.93 -5.46 -12.74
CA VAL A 117 3.74 -5.19 -13.55
C VAL A 117 3.42 -3.71 -13.43
N GLY A 118 3.34 -3.03 -14.54
CA GLY A 118 2.90 -1.63 -14.58
C GLY A 118 1.40 -1.51 -14.25
N ARG A 119 0.90 -0.30 -14.20
CA ARG A 119 -0.44 0.08 -13.77
C ARG A 119 -1.57 -0.84 -14.25
N ASP A 120 -1.89 -1.84 -13.45
CA ASP A 120 -2.99 -2.76 -13.72
C ASP A 120 -4.11 -2.66 -12.66
N GLY A 121 -4.07 -1.62 -11.84
CA GLY A 121 -5.11 -1.38 -10.84
C GLY A 121 -6.45 -1.02 -11.46
N ARG A 122 -7.52 -1.57 -10.90
CA ARG A 122 -8.89 -1.37 -11.31
C ARG A 122 -9.75 -1.06 -10.11
N VAL A 123 -10.88 -0.41 -10.34
CA VAL A 123 -11.88 -0.18 -9.29
C VAL A 123 -13.18 -0.88 -9.66
N PRO A 124 -13.97 -1.30 -8.66
CA PRO A 124 -15.32 -1.80 -8.93
C PRO A 124 -16.13 -0.73 -9.67
N GLU A 125 -17.05 -1.17 -10.52
CA GLU A 125 -17.85 -0.27 -11.33
C GLU A 125 -18.53 0.81 -10.47
N GLY A 126 -18.41 2.06 -10.90
CA GLY A 126 -19.02 3.20 -10.22
C GLY A 126 -18.23 3.74 -9.03
N GLU A 127 -17.06 3.20 -8.73
CA GLU A 127 -16.26 3.63 -7.60
C GLU A 127 -15.03 4.39 -8.04
N GLU A 128 -14.42 5.12 -7.09
CA GLU A 128 -13.17 5.84 -7.30
C GLU A 128 -12.10 5.28 -6.37
N ASN A 129 -10.88 5.13 -6.88
CA ASN A 129 -9.75 4.68 -6.06
C ASN A 129 -9.05 5.89 -5.45
N ARG A 130 -9.61 6.40 -4.36
CA ARG A 130 -9.00 7.50 -3.61
C ARG A 130 -9.26 7.36 -2.12
N ALA A 131 -8.35 7.91 -1.33
CA ALA A 131 -8.50 7.96 0.12
C ALA A 131 -9.65 8.90 0.50
N ARG A 132 -10.38 8.53 1.56
CA ARG A 132 -11.53 9.29 2.03
C ARG A 132 -11.78 9.01 3.51
N PRO A 133 -12.54 9.89 4.18
CA PRO A 133 -12.96 9.61 5.55
C PRO A 133 -13.79 8.34 5.63
N ILE A 134 -13.57 7.58 6.71
CA ILE A 134 -14.39 6.41 7.00
C ILE A 134 -15.79 6.90 7.31
N ALA A 135 -16.78 6.33 6.64
CA ALA A 135 -18.18 6.66 6.89
C ALA A 135 -18.59 6.17 8.30
N SER A 136 -19.27 7.03 9.02
CA SER A 136 -19.77 6.71 10.37
C SER A 136 -21.18 6.11 10.34
#